data_0783b56fcd14bb3e8ceea3ad95fcc8be
#
_entry.id   0783b56fcd14bb3e8ceea3ad95fcc8be
#
_cell.length_a   1.000
_cell.length_b   1.000
_cell.length_c   1.000
_cell.angle_alpha   90.00
_cell.angle_beta   90.00
_cell.angle_gamma   90.00
#
_symmetry.space_group_name_H-M   'P 1'
#
loop_
_entity.id
_entity.type
_entity.pdbx_description
1 polymer ?
#
loop_
_entity_poly.entity_id
_entity_poly.type
_entity_poly.pdbx_seq_one_letter_code
_entity_poly.pdbx_strand_id
1 'polypeptide(L)'
;MELDVNSNLDALQQALTEVPGLELAVLIGSQATGKTTSDSDWDIAIQWGRDTDFLTQLADTEVLRRALAHLLGVGENKVDLIDLPTAGLAMRAAVAEEGILLKGDNTLPWHHFLKRTWREVEKY
;
A
#
# COMPACT_ATOMS: atom_id res chain seq x y z
N MET A 1 6.22 18.89 18.50
CA MET A 1 4.85 18.35 18.29
C MET A 1 4.94 17.04 17.55
N GLU A 2 4.42 15.99 18.12
CA GLU A 2 4.38 14.71 17.42
C GLU A 2 3.21 14.69 16.46
N LEU A 3 3.49 14.24 15.23
CA LEU A 3 2.41 13.87 14.33
C LEU A 3 1.94 12.49 14.77
N ASP A 4 0.70 12.39 15.17
CA ASP A 4 0.18 11.09 15.55
C ASP A 4 -0.04 10.22 14.31
N VAL A 5 -0.32 8.94 14.53
CA VAL A 5 -0.51 7.97 13.45
C VAL A 5 -1.70 8.39 12.58
N ASN A 6 -2.75 8.96 13.17
CA ASN A 6 -3.94 9.37 12.43
C ASN A 6 -3.64 10.50 11.44
N SER A 7 -2.79 11.47 11.82
CA SER A 7 -2.39 12.56 10.92
C SER A 7 -1.63 12.01 9.72
N ASN A 8 -0.73 11.05 9.92
CA ASN A 8 0.02 10.43 8.84
C ASN A 8 -0.90 9.60 7.94
N LEU A 9 -1.85 8.87 8.51
CA LEU A 9 -2.82 8.10 7.73
C LEU A 9 -3.69 9.00 6.86
N ASP A 10 -4.18 10.11 7.42
CA ASP A 10 -4.98 11.07 6.65
C ASP A 10 -4.19 11.66 5.50
N ALA A 11 -2.95 12.05 5.76
CA ALA A 11 -2.07 12.61 4.72
C ALA A 11 -1.80 11.60 3.62
N LEU A 12 -1.54 10.34 3.99
CA LEU A 12 -1.32 9.26 3.02
C LEU A 12 -2.57 9.01 2.18
N GLN A 13 -3.74 8.91 2.81
CA GLN A 13 -5.00 8.69 2.09
C GLN A 13 -5.25 9.81 1.09
N GLN A 14 -5.07 11.04 1.50
CA GLN A 14 -5.28 12.19 0.63
C GLN A 14 -4.32 12.17 -0.57
N ALA A 15 -3.04 11.95 -0.31
CA ALA A 15 -2.03 11.91 -1.36
C ALA A 15 -2.28 10.77 -2.35
N LEU A 16 -2.58 9.58 -1.84
CA LEU A 16 -2.78 8.40 -2.68
C LEU A 16 -4.06 8.48 -3.50
N THR A 17 -5.10 9.08 -2.95
CA THR A 17 -6.37 9.28 -3.67
C THR A 17 -6.16 10.08 -4.95
N GLU A 18 -5.20 11.00 -4.95
CA GLU A 18 -4.93 11.87 -6.09
C GLU A 18 -3.97 11.27 -7.13
N VAL A 19 -3.44 10.07 -6.90
CA VAL A 19 -2.52 9.43 -7.85
C VAL A 19 -3.31 8.77 -8.97
N PRO A 20 -3.20 9.29 -10.20
CA PRO A 20 -3.95 8.70 -11.31
C PRO A 20 -3.41 7.32 -11.67
N GLY A 21 -4.30 6.42 -12.03
CA GLY A 21 -3.93 5.06 -12.42
C GLY A 21 -3.66 4.10 -11.27
N LEU A 22 -3.57 4.59 -10.05
CA LEU A 22 -3.40 3.73 -8.88
C LEU A 22 -4.77 3.24 -8.43
N GLU A 23 -4.98 1.93 -8.45
CA GLU A 23 -6.26 1.32 -8.07
C GLU A 23 -6.34 1.01 -6.57
N LEU A 24 -5.27 0.49 -5.99
CA LEU A 24 -5.25 0.06 -4.58
C LEU A 24 -3.98 0.53 -3.90
N ALA A 25 -4.11 0.90 -2.62
CA ALA A 25 -2.98 1.15 -1.74
C ALA A 25 -3.39 0.74 -0.32
N VAL A 26 -2.58 -0.11 0.30
CA VAL A 26 -2.87 -0.70 1.62
C VAL A 26 -1.62 -0.60 2.49
N LEU A 27 -1.74 0.05 3.62
CA LEU A 27 -0.64 0.10 4.61
C LEU A 27 -0.57 -1.23 5.34
N ILE A 28 0.62 -1.80 5.40
CA ILE A 28 0.85 -3.08 6.08
C ILE A 28 2.06 -2.96 7.00
N GLY A 29 2.39 -4.04 7.68
CA GLY A 29 3.55 -4.10 8.55
C GLY A 29 3.35 -3.38 9.87
N SER A 30 4.45 -3.00 10.50
CA SER A 30 4.43 -2.44 11.85
C SER A 30 3.66 -1.12 11.96
N GLN A 31 3.65 -0.31 10.89
CA GLN A 31 2.88 0.95 10.90
C GLN A 31 1.37 0.69 10.91
N ALA A 32 0.93 -0.42 10.33
CA ALA A 32 -0.49 -0.79 10.33
C ALA A 32 -0.92 -1.43 11.65
N THR A 33 -0.04 -2.20 12.29
CA THR A 33 -0.37 -2.93 13.51
C THR A 33 -0.05 -2.16 14.79
N GLY A 34 0.57 -0.99 14.67
CA GLY A 34 0.93 -0.17 15.82
C GLY A 34 2.19 -0.61 16.57
N LYS A 35 2.94 -1.55 16.00
CA LYS A 35 4.17 -2.06 16.62
C LYS A 35 5.41 -1.35 16.08
N THR A 36 5.33 -0.02 16.01
CA THR A 36 6.39 0.79 15.41
C THR A 36 7.50 1.12 16.39
N THR A 37 8.71 1.25 15.83
CA THR A 37 9.85 1.87 16.48
C THR A 37 10.27 3.07 15.63
N SER A 38 11.25 3.84 16.11
CA SER A 38 11.74 5.00 15.34
C SER A 38 12.37 4.60 14.01
N ASP A 39 12.77 3.34 13.86
CA ASP A 39 13.41 2.83 12.64
C ASP A 39 12.45 2.03 11.75
N SER A 40 11.17 1.97 12.10
CA SER A 40 10.19 1.21 11.34
C SER A 40 10.02 1.76 9.93
N ASP A 41 9.98 0.85 8.96
CA ASP A 41 9.70 1.20 7.57
C ASP A 41 8.21 1.42 7.36
N TRP A 42 7.88 2.09 6.27
CA TRP A 42 6.51 2.24 5.79
C TRP A 42 6.31 1.27 4.64
N ASP A 43 5.57 0.20 4.90
CA ASP A 43 5.29 -0.84 3.90
C ASP A 43 3.89 -0.62 3.34
N ILE A 44 3.80 -0.35 2.05
CA ILE A 44 2.53 -0.06 1.39
C ILE A 44 2.41 -0.97 0.17
N ALA A 45 1.39 -1.81 0.17
CA ALA A 45 1.07 -2.65 -0.97
C ALA A 45 0.26 -1.84 -1.96
N ILE A 46 0.63 -1.87 -3.24
CA ILE A 46 -0.02 -1.07 -4.28
C ILE A 46 -0.42 -1.94 -5.48
N GLN A 47 -1.43 -1.47 -6.21
CA GLN A 47 -1.83 -2.08 -7.47
C GLN A 47 -2.14 -0.97 -8.46
N TRP A 48 -1.43 -0.99 -9.58
CA TRP A 48 -1.69 -0.07 -10.71
C TRP A 48 -2.78 -0.65 -11.61
N GLY A 49 -3.47 0.22 -12.33
CA GLY A 49 -4.45 -0.18 -13.32
C GLY A 49 -3.80 -0.94 -14.49
N ARG A 50 -4.61 -1.75 -15.17
CA ARG A 50 -4.14 -2.67 -16.21
C ARG A 50 -3.73 -2.02 -17.51
N ASP A 51 -4.17 -0.80 -17.75
CA ASP A 51 -3.90 -0.06 -19.01
C ASP A 51 -2.53 0.61 -19.02
N THR A 52 -1.71 0.40 -18.00
CA THR A 52 -0.36 0.95 -17.92
C THR A 52 0.65 -0.17 -18.14
N ASP A 53 1.65 0.06 -18.99
CA ASP A 53 2.68 -0.95 -19.25
C ASP A 53 3.66 -1.07 -18.06
N PHE A 54 4.43 -2.14 -18.07
CA PHE A 54 5.33 -2.47 -16.97
C PHE A 54 6.39 -1.39 -16.71
N LEU A 55 6.99 -0.85 -17.75
CA LEU A 55 8.03 0.16 -17.60
C LEU A 55 7.45 1.45 -17.01
N THR A 56 6.27 1.84 -17.46
CA THR A 56 5.59 3.00 -16.91
C THR A 56 5.25 2.78 -15.44
N GLN A 57 4.78 1.58 -15.09
CA GLN A 57 4.50 1.25 -13.69
C GLN A 57 5.74 1.33 -12.80
N LEU A 58 6.89 0.85 -13.31
CA LEU A 58 8.14 0.96 -12.55
C LEU A 58 8.52 2.42 -12.30
N ALA A 59 8.42 3.25 -13.34
CA ALA A 59 8.73 4.68 -13.22
C ALA A 59 7.77 5.36 -12.25
N ASP A 60 6.49 5.11 -12.38
CA ASP A 60 5.46 5.71 -11.52
C ASP A 60 5.63 5.26 -10.06
N THR A 61 6.04 4.01 -9.85
CA THR A 61 6.32 3.50 -8.50
C THR A 61 7.46 4.27 -7.84
N GLU A 62 8.52 4.56 -8.58
CA GLU A 62 9.64 5.32 -8.03
C GLU A 62 9.26 6.77 -7.73
N VAL A 63 8.48 7.40 -8.61
CA VAL A 63 7.96 8.75 -8.37
C VAL A 63 7.08 8.74 -7.10
N LEU A 64 6.22 7.75 -6.97
CA LEU A 64 5.35 7.62 -5.80
C LEU A 64 6.16 7.42 -4.53
N ARG A 65 7.18 6.56 -4.56
CA ARG A 65 8.06 6.33 -3.40
C ARG A 65 8.66 7.63 -2.88
N ARG A 66 9.20 8.44 -3.78
CA ARG A 66 9.82 9.72 -3.41
C ARG A 66 8.81 10.69 -2.83
N ALA A 67 7.63 10.75 -3.45
CA ALA A 67 6.58 11.64 -2.97
C ALA A 67 6.12 11.25 -1.57
N LEU A 68 5.93 9.97 -1.31
CA LEU A 68 5.52 9.48 0.01
C LEU A 68 6.61 9.68 1.05
N ALA A 69 7.87 9.44 0.70
CA ALA A 69 8.99 9.68 1.61
C ALA A 69 9.05 11.15 2.02
N HIS A 70 8.89 12.06 1.06
CA HIS A 70 8.85 13.48 1.32
C HIS A 70 7.68 13.85 2.24
N LEU A 71 6.50 13.31 1.95
CA LEU A 71 5.30 13.55 2.74
C LEU A 71 5.47 13.11 4.19
N LEU A 72 6.09 11.94 4.38
CA LEU A 72 6.28 11.34 5.70
C LEU A 72 7.52 11.88 6.43
N GLY A 73 8.35 12.66 5.75
CA GLY A 73 9.57 13.20 6.35
C GLY A 73 10.63 12.14 6.63
N VAL A 74 10.69 11.10 5.79
CA VAL A 74 11.66 10.01 5.94
C VAL A 74 12.49 9.85 4.67
N GLY A 75 13.58 9.09 4.75
CA GLY A 75 14.37 8.76 3.57
C GLY A 75 13.61 7.80 2.64
N GLU A 76 13.98 7.81 1.37
CA GLU A 76 13.33 6.95 0.37
C GLU A 76 13.48 5.47 0.72
N ASN A 77 14.57 5.09 1.37
CA ASN A 77 14.83 3.71 1.81
C ASN A 77 13.89 3.26 2.93
N LYS A 78 13.12 4.17 3.52
CA LYS A 78 12.15 3.85 4.56
C LYS A 78 10.75 3.62 4.02
N VAL A 79 10.55 3.79 2.72
CA VAL A 79 9.27 3.54 2.06
C VAL A 79 9.44 2.34 1.13
N ASP A 80 8.72 1.25 1.44
CA ASP A 80 8.74 0.03 0.65
C ASP A 80 7.38 -0.14 -0.03
N LEU A 81 7.39 -0.10 -1.36
CA LEU A 81 6.17 -0.29 -2.15
C LEU A 81 6.16 -1.70 -2.72
N ILE A 82 5.17 -2.46 -2.31
CA ILE A 82 5.03 -3.87 -2.67
C ILE A 82 3.99 -4.01 -3.78
N ASP A 83 4.38 -4.67 -4.87
CA ASP A 83 3.46 -4.90 -5.99
C ASP A 83 2.46 -6.00 -5.62
N LEU A 84 1.22 -5.61 -5.36
CA LEU A 84 0.20 -6.52 -4.86
C LEU A 84 -0.14 -7.65 -5.85
N PRO A 85 -0.26 -7.39 -7.17
CA PRO A 85 -0.59 -8.47 -8.10
C PRO A 85 0.43 -9.61 -8.14
N THR A 86 1.70 -9.34 -7.86
CA THR A 86 2.75 -10.35 -7.89
C THR A 86 3.13 -10.88 -6.50
N ALA A 87 2.49 -10.36 -5.46
CA ALA A 87 2.77 -10.78 -4.08
C ALA A 87 2.34 -12.25 -3.85
N GLY A 88 3.09 -12.94 -3.01
CA GLY A 88 2.76 -14.31 -2.62
C GLY A 88 1.52 -14.37 -1.73
N LEU A 89 0.98 -15.58 -1.55
CA LEU A 89 -0.26 -15.77 -0.80
C LEU A 89 -0.17 -15.27 0.65
N ALA A 90 0.94 -15.56 1.33
CA ALA A 90 1.12 -15.13 2.72
C ALA A 90 1.05 -13.60 2.85
N MET A 91 1.71 -12.90 1.94
CA MET A 91 1.68 -11.42 1.93
C MET A 91 0.27 -10.92 1.63
N ARG A 92 -0.41 -11.51 0.63
CA ARG A 92 -1.77 -11.10 0.27
C ARG A 92 -2.75 -11.34 1.42
N ALA A 93 -2.61 -12.46 2.12
CA ALA A 93 -3.43 -12.74 3.30
C ALA A 93 -3.21 -11.70 4.39
N ALA A 94 -1.95 -11.31 4.64
CA ALA A 94 -1.65 -10.26 5.61
C ALA A 94 -2.26 -8.91 5.20
N VAL A 95 -2.20 -8.58 3.92
CA VAL A 95 -2.83 -7.36 3.39
C VAL A 95 -4.34 -7.37 3.63
N ALA A 96 -4.99 -8.49 3.33
CA ALA A 96 -6.43 -8.62 3.48
C ALA A 96 -6.88 -8.58 4.93
N GLU A 97 -6.10 -9.14 5.84
CA GLU A 97 -6.48 -9.36 7.24
C GLU A 97 -6.06 -8.20 8.15
N GLU A 98 -4.85 -7.69 7.97
CA GLU A 98 -4.26 -6.70 8.88
C GLU A 98 -4.03 -5.33 8.26
N GLY A 99 -4.14 -5.22 6.94
CA GLY A 99 -3.84 -3.98 6.24
C GLY A 99 -4.85 -2.87 6.52
N ILE A 100 -4.37 -1.64 6.42
CA ILE A 100 -5.23 -0.45 6.48
C ILE A 100 -5.39 0.06 5.06
N LEU A 101 -6.59 -0.04 4.52
CA LEU A 101 -6.88 0.38 3.14
C LEU A 101 -6.80 1.89 3.04
N LEU A 102 -5.86 2.38 2.21
CA LEU A 102 -5.65 3.80 2.00
C LEU A 102 -6.33 4.30 0.73
N LYS A 103 -6.45 3.46 -0.28
CA LYS A 103 -7.14 3.78 -1.53
C LYS A 103 -7.80 2.53 -2.09
N GLY A 104 -9.02 2.68 -2.60
CA GLY A 104 -9.71 1.60 -3.30
C GLY A 104 -10.94 1.05 -2.57
N ASP A 105 -11.37 1.69 -1.48
CA ASP A 105 -12.56 1.25 -0.74
C ASP A 105 -13.78 1.21 -1.66
N ASN A 106 -14.57 0.15 -1.54
CA ASN A 106 -15.79 -0.08 -2.33
C ASN A 106 -15.57 -0.18 -3.84
N THR A 107 -14.36 -0.56 -4.27
CA THR A 107 -14.06 -0.72 -5.69
C THR A 107 -14.01 -2.19 -6.09
N LEU A 108 -14.21 -2.46 -7.38
CA LEU A 108 -14.08 -3.82 -7.93
C LEU A 108 -12.68 -4.39 -7.74
N PRO A 109 -11.59 -3.67 -8.00
CA PRO A 109 -10.25 -4.22 -7.75
C PRO A 109 -10.05 -4.71 -6.32
N TRP A 110 -10.51 -3.96 -5.33
CA TRP A 110 -10.40 -4.38 -3.93
C TRP A 110 -11.24 -5.63 -3.65
N HIS A 111 -12.47 -5.64 -4.15
CA HIS A 111 -13.36 -6.78 -3.99
C HIS A 111 -12.77 -8.05 -4.63
N HIS A 112 -12.25 -7.93 -5.85
CA HIS A 112 -11.62 -9.06 -6.55
C HIS A 112 -10.38 -9.55 -5.80
N PHE A 113 -9.58 -8.64 -5.26
CA PHE A 113 -8.41 -8.99 -4.48
C PHE A 113 -8.79 -9.83 -3.24
N LEU A 114 -9.77 -9.36 -2.48
CA LEU A 114 -10.22 -10.08 -1.28
C LEU A 114 -10.76 -11.47 -1.63
N LYS A 115 -11.60 -11.54 -2.65
CA LYS A 115 -12.22 -12.80 -3.08
C LYS A 115 -11.16 -13.80 -3.54
N ARG A 116 -10.24 -13.37 -4.37
CA ARG A 116 -9.15 -14.23 -4.85
C ARG A 116 -8.28 -14.73 -3.71
N THR A 117 -7.91 -13.83 -2.82
CA THR A 117 -7.02 -14.17 -1.70
C THR A 117 -7.67 -15.19 -0.77
N TRP A 118 -8.90 -14.94 -0.33
CA TRP A 118 -9.58 -15.86 0.57
C TRP A 118 -9.87 -17.21 -0.08
N ARG A 119 -10.16 -17.22 -1.37
CA ARG A 119 -10.35 -18.48 -2.11
C ARG A 119 -9.07 -19.32 -2.10
N GLU A 120 -7.92 -18.67 -2.31
CA GLU A 120 -6.64 -19.39 -2.29
C GLU A 120 -6.25 -19.85 -0.88
N VAL A 121 -6.53 -19.04 0.13
CA VAL A 121 -6.28 -19.41 1.53
C VAL A 121 -7.06 -20.67 1.91
N GLU A 122 -8.30 -20.78 1.46
CA GLU A 122 -9.16 -21.94 1.76
C GLU A 122 -8.62 -23.27 1.25
N LYS A 123 -7.68 -23.24 0.32
CA LYS A 123 -7.05 -24.45 -0.23
C LYS A 123 -5.96 -25.03 0.66
N TYR A 124 -5.58 -24.33 1.70
CA TYR A 124 -4.49 -24.75 2.59
C TYR A 124 -4.94 -25.10 3.99
#